data_aafb22743aae94dc3a568aee4d021230
#
_entry.id   aafb22743aae94dc3a568aee4d021230
#
_cell.length_a   1.000
_cell.length_b   1.000
_cell.length_c   1.000
_cell.angle_alpha   90.00
_cell.angle_beta   90.00
_cell.angle_gamma   90.00
#
_symmetry.space_group_name_H-M   'P 1'
#
loop_
_entity.id
_entity.type
_entity.pdbx_description
1 polymer ?
#
loop_
_entity_poly.entity_id
_entity_poly.type
_entity_poly.pdbx_seq_one_letter_code
_entity_poly.pdbx_strand_id
1 'polypeptide(L)'
;MNKQRRAKIESEVLAAQTAIEALRFALQNLQDLATEEQECFDNMPEGLQASENGQRIEEIAQAFESANDSLSSAIDDAESAIEEIEEAVNQ
;
A
#
# COMPACT_ATOMS: atom_id res chain seq x y z
N MET A 1 7.23 -29.20 16.08
CA MET A 1 5.93 -29.01 15.36
C MET A 1 5.66 -30.26 14.53
N ASN A 2 4.42 -30.72 14.48
CA ASN A 2 4.12 -31.90 13.68
C ASN A 2 4.05 -31.54 12.18
N LYS A 3 4.21 -32.57 11.35
CA LYS A 3 4.28 -32.43 9.90
C LYS A 3 3.02 -31.84 9.27
N GLN A 4 1.84 -32.23 9.77
CA GLN A 4 0.57 -31.75 9.24
C GLN A 4 0.36 -30.27 9.54
N ARG A 5 0.70 -29.85 10.75
CA ARG A 5 0.57 -28.44 11.14
C ARG A 5 1.54 -27.57 10.33
N ARG A 6 2.76 -28.05 10.16
CA ARG A 6 3.76 -27.34 9.34
C ARG A 6 3.25 -27.11 7.92
N ALA A 7 2.68 -28.14 7.30
CA ALA A 7 2.13 -28.04 5.95
C ALA A 7 0.99 -27.01 5.88
N LYS A 8 0.13 -26.98 6.89
CA LYS A 8 -0.97 -26.01 6.96
C LYS A 8 -0.44 -24.59 7.09
N ILE A 9 0.57 -24.37 7.92
CA ILE A 9 1.19 -23.06 8.10
C ILE A 9 1.84 -22.61 6.78
N GLU A 10 2.59 -23.48 6.12
CA GLU A 10 3.23 -23.17 4.84
C GLU A 10 2.19 -22.79 3.78
N SER A 11 1.04 -23.46 3.75
CA SER A 11 -0.06 -23.12 2.86
C SER A 11 -0.60 -21.73 3.13
N GLU A 12 -0.80 -21.38 4.41
CA GLU A 12 -1.29 -20.07 4.79
C GLU A 12 -0.24 -18.97 4.54
N VAL A 13 1.04 -19.28 4.70
CA VAL A 13 2.13 -18.36 4.36
C VAL A 13 2.09 -18.02 2.86
N LEU A 14 1.91 -19.02 2.00
CA LEU A 14 1.78 -18.78 0.56
C LEU A 14 0.56 -17.91 0.23
N ALA A 15 -0.56 -18.17 0.89
CA ALA A 15 -1.77 -17.36 0.70
C ALA A 15 -1.53 -15.90 1.11
N ALA A 16 -0.85 -15.69 2.23
CA ALA A 16 -0.51 -14.35 2.71
C ALA A 16 0.45 -13.64 1.76
N GLN A 17 1.46 -14.34 1.25
CA GLN A 17 2.40 -13.76 0.29
C GLN A 17 1.69 -13.33 -1.00
N THR A 18 0.76 -14.14 -1.49
CA THR A 18 -0.04 -13.82 -2.67
C THR A 18 -0.89 -12.57 -2.43
N ALA A 19 -1.51 -12.47 -1.24
CA ALA A 19 -2.32 -11.30 -0.86
C ALA A 19 -1.45 -10.05 -0.76
N ILE A 20 -0.24 -10.15 -0.22
CA ILE A 20 0.70 -9.03 -0.13
C ILE A 20 1.11 -8.55 -1.52
N GLU A 21 1.38 -9.46 -2.46
CA GLU A 21 1.71 -9.09 -3.84
C GLU A 21 0.55 -8.34 -4.50
N ALA A 22 -0.69 -8.82 -4.31
CA ALA A 22 -1.87 -8.15 -4.84
C ALA A 22 -2.03 -6.76 -4.24
N LEU A 23 -1.76 -6.62 -2.95
CA LEU A 23 -1.83 -5.34 -2.25
C LEU A 23 -0.75 -4.37 -2.73
N ARG A 24 0.47 -4.84 -2.98
CA ARG A 24 1.53 -4.01 -3.55
C ARG A 24 1.17 -3.49 -4.93
N PHE A 25 0.55 -4.33 -5.74
CA PHE A 25 0.08 -3.93 -7.07
C PHE A 25 -0.99 -2.84 -6.96
N ALA A 26 -1.96 -3.01 -6.05
CA ALA A 26 -2.98 -2.00 -5.80
C ALA A 26 -2.37 -0.70 -5.28
N LEU A 27 -1.35 -0.80 -4.40
CA LEU A 27 -0.64 0.38 -3.90
C LEU A 27 0.03 1.15 -5.04
N GLN A 28 0.68 0.45 -5.98
CA GLN A 28 1.30 1.10 -7.14
C GLN A 28 0.26 1.90 -7.93
N ASN A 29 -0.92 1.30 -8.16
CA ASN A 29 -2.00 1.98 -8.87
C ASN A 29 -2.50 3.20 -8.08
N LEU A 30 -2.61 3.09 -6.76
CA LEU A 30 -3.03 4.21 -5.91
C LEU A 30 -1.99 5.33 -5.89
N GLN A 31 -0.70 4.99 -5.94
CA GLN A 31 0.37 5.98 -6.05
C GLN A 31 0.31 6.74 -7.38
N ASP A 32 0.03 6.01 -8.47
CA ASP A 32 -0.13 6.63 -9.78
C ASP A 32 -1.32 7.59 -9.79
N LEU A 33 -2.43 7.20 -9.17
CA LEU A 33 -3.62 8.05 -9.06
C LEU A 33 -3.36 9.29 -8.20
N ALA A 34 -2.60 9.14 -7.12
CA ALA A 34 -2.20 10.27 -6.27
C ALA A 34 -1.36 11.27 -7.08
N THR A 35 -0.46 10.75 -7.91
CA THR A 35 0.36 11.59 -8.80
C THR A 35 -0.51 12.34 -9.80
N GLU A 36 -1.51 11.66 -10.38
CA GLU A 36 -2.45 12.31 -11.31
C GLU A 36 -3.22 13.45 -10.64
N GLU A 37 -3.68 13.25 -9.39
CA GLU A 37 -4.38 14.29 -8.65
C GLU A 37 -3.48 15.48 -8.36
N GLN A 38 -2.23 15.23 -7.98
CA GLN A 38 -1.26 16.29 -7.73
C GLN A 38 -0.97 17.08 -9.00
N GLU A 39 -0.78 16.38 -10.13
CA GLU A 39 -0.56 17.02 -11.43
C GLU A 39 -1.77 17.84 -11.85
N CYS A 40 -2.97 17.38 -11.56
CA CYS A 40 -4.20 18.13 -11.84
C CYS A 40 -4.17 19.48 -11.12
N PHE A 41 -3.80 19.49 -9.84
CA PHE A 41 -3.66 20.75 -9.08
C PHE A 41 -2.52 21.62 -9.63
N ASP A 42 -1.36 21.01 -9.88
CA ASP A 42 -0.16 21.72 -10.33
C ASP A 42 -0.38 22.41 -11.70
N ASN A 43 -1.23 21.82 -12.54
CA ASN A 43 -1.52 22.35 -13.87
C ASN A 43 -2.67 23.38 -13.87
N MET A 44 -3.30 23.63 -12.73
CA MET A 44 -4.33 24.64 -12.63
C MET A 44 -3.72 26.05 -12.67
N PRO A 45 -4.36 27.02 -13.32
CA PRO A 45 -3.95 28.42 -13.20
C PRO A 45 -3.95 28.86 -11.73
N GLU A 46 -3.03 29.75 -11.37
CA GLU A 46 -2.82 30.19 -9.98
C GLU A 46 -4.10 30.66 -9.29
N GLY A 47 -4.94 31.41 -9.99
CA GLY A 47 -6.22 31.87 -9.45
C GLY A 47 -7.18 30.75 -9.15
N LEU A 48 -7.15 29.67 -9.93
CA LEU A 48 -7.98 28.49 -9.72
C LEU A 48 -7.43 27.61 -8.61
N GLN A 49 -6.10 27.56 -8.44
CA GLN A 49 -5.48 26.84 -7.33
C GLN A 49 -5.93 27.41 -5.97
N ALA A 50 -6.09 28.72 -5.89
CA ALA A 50 -6.54 29.40 -4.68
C ALA A 50 -8.06 29.29 -4.46
N SER A 51 -8.81 28.81 -5.44
CA SER A 51 -10.24 28.62 -5.33
C SER A 51 -10.59 27.50 -4.36
N GLU A 52 -11.84 27.47 -3.92
CA GLU A 52 -12.34 26.39 -3.05
C GLU A 52 -12.15 25.00 -3.69
N ASN A 53 -12.43 24.90 -5.00
CA ASN A 53 -12.27 23.62 -5.71
C ASN A 53 -10.81 23.22 -5.82
N GLY A 54 -9.91 24.18 -6.10
CA GLY A 54 -8.46 23.92 -6.16
C GLY A 54 -7.93 23.44 -4.81
N GLN A 55 -8.33 24.06 -3.73
CA GLN A 55 -7.93 23.66 -2.38
C GLN A 55 -8.41 22.26 -2.05
N ARG A 56 -9.61 21.89 -2.50
CA ARG A 56 -10.14 20.53 -2.30
C ARG A 56 -9.31 19.50 -3.04
N ILE A 57 -8.91 19.78 -4.28
CA ILE A 57 -8.06 18.88 -5.08
C ILE A 57 -6.71 18.68 -4.39
N GLU A 58 -6.11 19.76 -3.89
CA GLU A 58 -4.84 19.68 -3.15
C GLU A 58 -4.98 18.84 -1.89
N GLU A 59 -6.05 19.03 -1.11
CA GLU A 59 -6.32 18.26 0.10
C GLU A 59 -6.47 16.76 -0.21
N ILE A 60 -7.17 16.42 -1.29
CA ILE A 60 -7.34 15.03 -1.73
C ILE A 60 -5.99 14.43 -2.12
N ALA A 61 -5.19 15.15 -2.89
CA ALA A 61 -3.86 14.68 -3.31
C ALA A 61 -2.95 14.42 -2.11
N GLN A 62 -2.95 15.34 -1.13
CA GLN A 62 -2.15 15.19 0.08
C GLN A 62 -2.63 14.03 0.95
N ALA A 63 -3.94 13.85 1.06
CA ALA A 63 -4.52 12.73 1.80
C ALA A 63 -4.16 11.39 1.18
N PHE A 64 -4.19 11.29 -0.16
CA PHE A 64 -3.78 10.09 -0.90
C PHE A 64 -2.31 9.77 -0.65
N GLU A 65 -1.45 10.77 -0.76
CA GLU A 65 -0.01 10.58 -0.55
C GLU A 65 0.27 10.06 0.86
N SER A 66 -0.32 10.69 1.86
CA SER A 66 -0.15 10.29 3.25
C SER A 66 -0.68 8.87 3.51
N ALA A 67 -1.86 8.54 2.98
CA ALA A 67 -2.45 7.22 3.13
C ALA A 67 -1.62 6.15 2.41
N ASN A 68 -1.09 6.47 1.22
CA ASN A 68 -0.24 5.55 0.47
C ASN A 68 1.07 5.27 1.19
N ASP A 69 1.67 6.26 1.84
CA ASP A 69 2.88 6.07 2.65
C ASP A 69 2.60 5.15 3.84
N SER A 70 1.47 5.35 4.52
CA SER A 70 1.05 4.49 5.62
C SER A 70 0.81 3.06 5.17
N LEU A 71 0.16 2.89 4.00
CA LEU A 71 -0.11 1.57 3.44
C LEU A 71 1.20 0.87 3.05
N SER A 72 2.14 1.60 2.45
CA SER A 72 3.45 1.06 2.10
C SER A 72 4.17 0.51 3.34
N SER A 73 4.18 1.27 4.43
CA SER A 73 4.78 0.84 5.69
C SER A 73 4.08 -0.38 6.28
N ALA A 74 2.74 -0.42 6.21
CA ALA A 74 1.96 -1.54 6.71
C ALA A 74 2.24 -2.81 5.90
N ILE A 75 2.40 -2.70 4.59
CA ILE A 75 2.74 -3.82 3.72
C ILE A 75 4.14 -4.36 4.06
N ASP A 76 5.10 -3.48 4.26
CA ASP A 76 6.47 -3.88 4.64
C ASP A 76 6.46 -4.61 5.99
N ASP A 77 5.70 -4.12 6.96
CA ASP A 77 5.56 -4.76 8.27
C ASP A 77 4.91 -6.13 8.16
N ALA A 78 3.87 -6.24 7.33
CA ALA A 78 3.19 -7.52 7.08
C ALA A 78 4.15 -8.53 6.44
N GLU A 79 4.93 -8.10 5.46
CA GLU A 79 5.91 -8.95 4.78
C GLU A 79 6.97 -9.45 5.76
N SER A 80 7.47 -8.57 6.62
CA SER A 80 8.45 -8.95 7.65
C SER A 80 7.87 -9.96 8.64
N ALA A 81 6.61 -9.79 9.05
CA ALA A 81 5.95 -10.72 9.95
C ALA A 81 5.79 -12.11 9.32
N ILE A 82 5.44 -12.15 8.03
CA ILE A 82 5.32 -13.43 7.30
C ILE A 82 6.68 -14.12 7.17
N GLU A 83 7.74 -13.37 6.92
CA GLU A 83 9.11 -13.91 6.87
C GLU A 83 9.52 -14.52 8.21
N GLU A 84 9.16 -13.90 9.33
CA GLU A 84 9.42 -14.42 10.67
C GLU A 84 8.72 -15.77 10.90
N ILE A 85 7.48 -15.89 10.44
CA ILE A 85 6.73 -17.16 10.54
C ILE A 85 7.40 -18.22 9.69
N GLU A 86 7.79 -17.87 8.47
CA GLU A 86 8.45 -18.78 7.53
C GLU A 86 9.76 -19.30 8.10
N GLU A 87 10.58 -18.42 8.67
CA GLU A 87 11.84 -18.80 9.32
C GLU A 87 11.59 -19.71 10.52
N ALA A 88 10.58 -19.42 11.33
CA ALA A 88 10.26 -20.24 12.50
C ALA A 88 9.83 -21.65 12.08
N VAL A 89 9.07 -21.76 11.00
CA VAL A 89 8.60 -23.06 10.49
C VAL A 89 9.73 -23.89 9.90
N ASN A 90 10.74 -23.23 9.33
CA ASN A 90 11.87 -23.90 8.66
C ASN A 90 13.02 -24.26 9.60
N GLN A 91 12.88 -24.02 10.89
CA GLN A 91 13.91 -24.42 11.88
C GLN A 91 13.84 -25.88 12.26
#